data_02e322c7444f708f50416f455ca7b5bd
#
_entry.id   02e322c7444f708f50416f455ca7b5bd
#
_cell.length_a   1.000
_cell.length_b   1.000
_cell.length_c   1.000
_cell.angle_alpha   90.00
_cell.angle_beta   90.00
_cell.angle_gamma   90.00
#
_symmetry.space_group_name_H-M   'P 1'
#
loop_
_entity.id
_entity.type
_entity.pdbx_description
1 polymer ?
#
loop_
_entity_poly.entity_id
_entity_poly.type
_entity_poly.pdbx_seq_one_letter_code
_entity_poly.pdbx_strand_id
1 'polypeptide(L)'
;MLKSEPNVWSIDQQKKVGSKGITWDGVRNYQAANNLKKMKKGDLCFFYHSNIGREIAGIVMVVKTAFIDPTDRDQKFVAIKVKFKEQLKKVVSLENIKKNKALNHLSLIKQSRLSVMPVDFKSWKIIYKMGKV
;
A
#
# COMPACT_ATOMS: atom_id res chain seq x y z
N MET A 1 2.20 -3.53 1.05
CA MET A 1 1.18 -2.96 0.14
C MET A 1 0.13 -2.20 0.94
N LEU A 2 -0.17 -1.02 0.50
CA LEU A 2 -1.19 -0.15 1.10
C LEU A 2 -2.33 0.05 0.11
N LYS A 3 -3.56 -0.20 0.53
CA LYS A 3 -4.74 -0.02 -0.31
C LYS A 3 -5.42 1.31 -0.03
N SER A 4 -5.78 2.02 -1.08
CA SER A 4 -6.51 3.29 -1.01
C SER A 4 -7.60 3.33 -2.08
N GLU A 5 -8.75 3.87 -1.71
CA GLU A 5 -9.81 4.14 -2.70
C GLU A 5 -9.42 5.38 -3.51
N PRO A 6 -9.30 5.28 -4.86
CA PRO A 6 -8.76 6.40 -5.65
C PRO A 6 -9.63 7.66 -5.64
N ASN A 7 -10.92 7.53 -5.35
CA ASN A 7 -11.80 8.69 -5.19
C ASN A 7 -11.62 9.40 -3.84
N VAL A 8 -10.93 8.76 -2.88
CA VAL A 8 -10.58 9.35 -1.58
C VAL A 8 -9.14 9.84 -1.61
N TRP A 9 -8.21 8.97 -2.00
CA TRP A 9 -6.79 9.30 -2.09
C TRP A 9 -6.12 8.48 -3.19
N SER A 10 -5.80 9.14 -4.31
CA SER A 10 -5.18 8.50 -5.48
C SER A 10 -3.67 8.64 -5.49
N ILE A 11 -3.01 7.85 -6.35
CA ILE A 11 -1.56 7.98 -6.57
C ILE A 11 -1.21 9.38 -7.10
N ASP A 12 -2.09 10.00 -7.87
CA ASP A 12 -1.86 11.35 -8.38
C ASP A 12 -1.86 12.38 -7.25
N GLN A 13 -2.77 12.24 -6.29
CA GLN A 13 -2.80 13.08 -5.09
C GLN A 13 -1.57 12.86 -4.24
N GLN A 14 -1.13 11.62 -4.08
CA GLN A 14 0.09 11.26 -3.35
C GLN A 14 1.32 11.88 -4.02
N LYS A 15 1.38 11.84 -5.34
CA LYS A 15 2.46 12.44 -6.12
C LYS A 15 2.53 13.97 -5.93
N LYS A 16 1.37 14.61 -5.88
CA LYS A 16 1.30 16.07 -5.70
C LYS A 16 1.86 16.54 -4.36
N VAL A 17 1.66 15.79 -3.29
CA VAL A 17 2.22 16.17 -1.99
C VAL A 17 3.73 15.90 -1.91
N GLY A 18 4.25 15.08 -2.83
CA GLY A 18 5.68 14.87 -3.01
C GLY A 18 6.40 14.45 -1.73
N SER A 19 7.55 15.08 -1.47
CA SER A 19 8.42 14.72 -0.35
C SER A 19 7.86 15.09 1.02
N LYS A 20 6.86 15.96 1.10
CA LYS A 20 6.15 16.24 2.34
C LYS A 20 5.53 14.99 2.94
N GLY A 21 5.06 14.11 2.07
CA GLY A 21 4.35 12.91 2.49
C GLY A 21 3.01 13.19 3.14
N ILE A 22 2.35 12.13 3.56
CA ILE A 22 1.07 12.21 4.28
C ILE A 22 1.04 11.18 5.40
N THR A 23 0.22 11.46 6.40
CA THR A 23 -0.11 10.49 7.42
C THR A 23 -1.09 9.46 6.85
N TRP A 24 -0.71 8.19 6.88
CA TRP A 24 -1.58 7.10 6.45
C TRP A 24 -2.41 6.65 7.64
N ASP A 25 -3.56 7.25 7.77
CA ASP A 25 -4.47 7.06 8.91
C ASP A 25 -5.72 6.26 8.54
N GLY A 26 -6.61 6.11 9.50
CA GLY A 26 -7.92 5.49 9.26
C GLY A 26 -7.92 3.97 9.22
N VAL A 27 -6.79 3.32 9.49
CA VAL A 27 -6.70 1.85 9.53
C VAL A 27 -7.35 1.37 10.82
N ARG A 28 -8.44 0.58 10.72
CA ARG A 28 -9.25 0.15 11.87
C ARG A 28 -9.36 -1.37 11.98
N ASN A 29 -8.50 -2.11 11.32
CA ASN A 29 -8.40 -3.56 11.40
C ASN A 29 -7.12 -3.92 12.15
N TYR A 30 -7.21 -4.81 13.13
CA TYR A 30 -6.05 -5.15 13.96
C TYR A 30 -4.93 -5.82 13.18
N GLN A 31 -5.25 -6.70 12.24
CA GLN A 31 -4.23 -7.34 11.41
C GLN A 31 -3.48 -6.30 10.55
N ALA A 32 -4.23 -5.38 9.93
CA ALA A 32 -3.65 -4.30 9.14
C ALA A 32 -2.79 -3.39 10.02
N ALA A 33 -3.26 -3.04 11.21
CA ALA A 33 -2.51 -2.22 12.16
C ALA A 33 -1.21 -2.92 12.59
N ASN A 34 -1.25 -4.23 12.82
CA ASN A 34 -0.04 -4.99 13.15
C ASN A 34 0.95 -4.98 11.99
N ASN A 35 0.48 -5.00 10.76
CA ASN A 35 1.34 -4.89 9.59
C ASN A 35 1.98 -3.49 9.50
N LEU A 36 1.25 -2.43 9.83
CA LEU A 36 1.83 -1.08 9.92
C LEU A 36 2.95 -1.02 10.97
N LYS A 37 2.74 -1.65 12.13
CA LYS A 37 3.71 -1.65 13.23
C LYS A 37 5.03 -2.32 12.85
N LYS A 38 5.02 -3.23 11.90
CA LYS A 38 6.21 -3.94 11.44
C LYS A 38 7.03 -3.16 10.42
N MET A 39 6.47 -2.10 9.87
CA MET A 39 7.16 -1.29 8.86
C MET A 39 8.28 -0.47 9.48
N LYS A 40 9.35 -0.28 8.72
CA LYS A 40 10.52 0.48 9.11
C LYS A 40 10.70 1.67 8.18
N LYS A 41 11.35 2.71 8.69
CA LYS A 41 11.70 3.88 7.88
C LYS A 41 12.52 3.43 6.67
N GLY A 42 12.13 3.88 5.48
CA GLY A 42 12.77 3.50 4.22
C GLY A 42 12.11 2.32 3.52
N ASP A 43 11.18 1.61 4.17
CA ASP A 43 10.46 0.52 3.52
C ASP A 43 9.64 1.06 2.34
N LEU A 44 9.63 0.29 1.27
CA LEU A 44 8.83 0.60 0.07
C LEU A 44 7.52 -0.18 0.13
N CYS A 45 6.44 0.50 -0.24
CA CYS A 45 5.12 -0.09 -0.27
C CYS A 45 4.47 0.12 -1.63
N PHE A 46 3.91 -0.92 -2.21
CA PHE A 46 3.04 -0.75 -3.36
C PHE A 46 1.78 0.03 -2.94
N PHE A 47 1.39 0.96 -3.80
CA PHE A 47 0.18 1.76 -3.65
C PHE A 47 -0.91 1.16 -4.55
N TYR A 48 -1.94 0.59 -3.94
CA TYR A 48 -2.99 -0.13 -4.64
C TYR A 48 -4.29 0.66 -4.61
N HIS A 49 -4.88 0.88 -5.79
CA HIS A 49 -6.21 1.47 -5.92
C HIS A 49 -7.27 0.38 -5.72
N SER A 50 -8.00 0.46 -4.60
CA SER A 50 -9.08 -0.47 -4.29
C SER A 50 -10.42 0.06 -4.83
N ASN A 51 -11.42 -0.81 -4.92
CA ASN A 51 -12.76 -0.54 -5.46
C ASN A 51 -12.76 -0.19 -6.94
N ILE A 52 -12.26 0.98 -7.29
CA ILE A 52 -12.20 1.47 -8.67
C ILE A 52 -10.81 1.21 -9.20
N GLY A 53 -10.70 0.53 -10.33
CA GLY A 53 -9.44 0.18 -10.96
C GLY A 53 -8.89 -1.16 -10.50
N ARG A 54 -8.82 -1.41 -9.18
CA ARG A 54 -8.24 -2.63 -8.60
C ARG A 54 -6.88 -2.94 -9.19
N GLU A 55 -5.93 -2.06 -8.90
CA GLU A 55 -4.63 -2.09 -9.56
C GLU A 55 -3.56 -1.43 -8.71
N ILE A 56 -2.33 -1.91 -8.85
CA ILE A 56 -1.17 -1.27 -8.26
C ILE A 56 -0.75 -0.13 -9.20
N ALA A 57 -0.74 1.10 -8.68
CA ALA A 57 -0.49 2.28 -9.48
C ALA A 57 0.89 2.92 -9.22
N GLY A 58 1.48 2.66 -8.08
CA GLY A 58 2.76 3.28 -7.73
C GLY A 58 3.39 2.70 -6.48
N ILE A 59 4.41 3.40 -6.00
CA ILE A 59 5.19 3.02 -4.83
C ILE A 59 5.34 4.24 -3.94
N VAL A 60 5.15 4.03 -2.63
CA VAL A 60 5.43 5.02 -1.59
C VAL A 60 6.50 4.48 -0.65
N MET A 61 7.15 5.39 0.08
CA MET A 61 8.19 5.04 1.03
C MET A 61 7.81 5.50 2.44
N VAL A 62 8.03 4.63 3.41
CA VAL A 62 7.79 4.95 4.83
C VAL A 62 8.84 5.98 5.29
N VAL A 63 8.37 7.13 5.80
CA VAL A 63 9.25 8.18 6.34
C VAL A 63 9.10 8.32 7.85
N LYS A 64 8.02 7.81 8.43
CA LYS A 64 7.82 7.77 9.88
C LYS A 64 7.13 6.46 10.23
N THR A 65 7.70 5.75 11.21
CA THR A 65 7.17 4.46 11.67
C THR A 65 5.91 4.67 12.53
N ALA A 66 5.26 3.56 12.90
CA ALA A 66 3.96 3.58 13.58
C ALA A 66 3.92 4.53 14.79
N PHE A 67 2.89 5.35 14.83
CA PHE A 67 2.55 6.25 15.94
C PHE A 67 1.03 6.22 16.11
N ILE A 68 0.55 6.72 17.24
CA ILE A 68 -0.90 6.75 17.50
C ILE A 68 -1.60 7.52 16.39
N ASP A 69 -2.63 6.89 15.79
CA ASP A 69 -3.41 7.51 14.72
C ASP A 69 -4.15 8.73 15.28
N PRO A 70 -3.89 9.94 14.74
CA PRO A 70 -4.53 11.15 15.24
C PRO A 70 -6.04 11.20 15.02
N THR A 71 -6.58 10.33 14.15
CA THR A 71 -8.02 10.24 13.89
C THR A 71 -8.72 9.24 14.81
N ASP A 72 -7.97 8.46 15.59
CA ASP A 72 -8.52 7.49 16.52
C ASP A 72 -8.62 8.07 17.94
N ARG A 73 -9.83 8.39 18.36
CA ARG A 73 -10.09 8.97 19.69
C ARG A 73 -9.72 8.01 20.84
N ASP A 74 -9.86 6.70 20.60
CA ASP A 74 -9.58 5.68 21.60
C ASP A 74 -8.10 5.33 21.70
N GLN A 75 -7.28 5.87 20.82
CA GLN A 75 -5.82 5.67 20.76
C GLN A 75 -5.40 4.19 20.70
N LYS A 76 -6.20 3.37 20.03
CA LYS A 76 -5.95 1.93 19.87
C LYS A 76 -5.21 1.59 18.59
N PHE A 77 -5.36 2.40 17.55
CA PHE A 77 -4.82 2.15 16.23
C PHE A 77 -3.65 3.08 15.92
N VAL A 78 -2.83 2.66 14.98
CA VAL A 78 -1.64 3.41 14.60
C VAL A 78 -1.72 3.88 13.16
N ALA A 79 -0.91 4.89 12.86
CA ALA A 79 -0.69 5.41 11.53
C ALA A 79 0.81 5.39 11.23
N ILE A 80 1.15 5.51 9.98
CA ILE A 80 2.53 5.73 9.52
C ILE A 80 2.53 6.98 8.65
N LYS A 81 3.70 7.48 8.31
CA LYS A 81 3.83 8.55 7.33
C LYS A 81 4.59 8.03 6.12
N VAL A 82 4.06 8.31 4.93
CA VAL A 82 4.65 7.87 3.67
C VAL A 82 4.82 9.04 2.72
N LYS A 83 5.79 8.92 1.82
CA LYS A 83 5.97 9.89 0.73
C LYS A 83 5.94 9.16 -0.62
N PHE A 84 5.64 9.89 -1.67
CA PHE A 84 5.66 9.38 -3.03
C PHE A 84 7.09 8.94 -3.40
N LYS A 85 7.22 7.77 -3.99
CA LYS A 85 8.50 7.26 -4.48
C LYS A 85 8.52 7.14 -5.99
N GLU A 86 7.52 6.45 -6.55
CA GLU A 86 7.52 6.17 -7.98
C GLU A 86 6.10 5.89 -8.47
N GLN A 87 5.78 6.35 -9.67
CA GLN A 87 4.55 5.95 -10.37
C GLN A 87 4.93 4.87 -11.37
N LEU A 88 4.18 3.76 -11.40
CA LEU A 88 4.45 2.69 -12.34
C LEU A 88 4.11 3.16 -13.76
N LYS A 89 4.94 2.81 -14.74
CA LYS A 89 4.68 3.09 -16.15
C LYS A 89 3.38 2.44 -16.62
N LYS A 90 3.11 1.25 -16.10
CA LYS A 90 1.94 0.47 -16.39
C LYS A 90 1.34 -0.01 -15.08
N VAL A 91 0.06 0.26 -14.87
CA VAL A 91 -0.64 -0.25 -13.69
C VAL A 91 -0.65 -1.77 -13.72
N VAL A 92 -0.56 -2.40 -12.55
CA VAL A 92 -0.59 -3.86 -12.44
C VAL A 92 -1.94 -4.24 -11.85
N SER A 93 -2.83 -4.78 -12.69
CA SER A 93 -4.18 -5.10 -12.30
C SER A 93 -4.25 -6.34 -11.40
N LEU A 94 -5.27 -6.37 -10.53
CA LEU A 94 -5.55 -7.55 -9.71
C LEU A 94 -5.79 -8.77 -10.59
N GLU A 95 -6.46 -8.60 -11.72
CA GLU A 95 -6.71 -9.67 -12.68
C GLU A 95 -5.40 -10.29 -13.17
N ASN A 96 -4.43 -9.47 -13.56
CA ASN A 96 -3.13 -9.97 -14.01
C ASN A 96 -2.34 -10.63 -12.89
N ILE A 97 -2.46 -10.12 -11.66
CA ILE A 97 -1.81 -10.73 -10.49
C ILE A 97 -2.40 -12.12 -10.25
N LYS A 98 -3.72 -12.27 -10.34
CA LYS A 98 -4.40 -13.56 -10.15
C LYS A 98 -4.00 -14.59 -11.19
N LYS A 99 -3.65 -14.18 -12.39
CA LYS A 99 -3.20 -15.06 -13.48
C LYS A 99 -1.79 -15.60 -13.26
N ASN A 100 -1.01 -14.97 -12.40
CA ASN A 100 0.37 -15.40 -12.15
C ASN A 100 0.40 -16.34 -10.94
N LYS A 101 0.66 -17.63 -11.20
CA LYS A 101 0.69 -18.66 -10.15
C LYS A 101 1.71 -18.37 -9.05
N ALA A 102 2.80 -17.71 -9.38
CA ALA A 102 3.84 -17.35 -8.40
C ALA A 102 3.36 -16.33 -7.36
N LEU A 103 2.22 -15.68 -7.61
CA LEU A 103 1.64 -14.66 -6.74
C LEU A 103 0.39 -15.13 -5.99
N ASN A 104 0.02 -16.40 -6.13
CA ASN A 104 -1.22 -16.94 -5.54
C ASN A 104 -1.25 -16.91 -4.01
N HIS A 105 -0.09 -16.85 -3.36
CA HIS A 105 0.03 -16.83 -1.89
C HIS A 105 -0.20 -15.45 -1.28
N LEU A 106 -0.24 -14.40 -2.10
CA LEU A 106 -0.35 -13.02 -1.60
C LEU A 106 -1.67 -12.79 -0.85
N SER A 107 -1.58 -12.06 0.27
CA SER A 107 -2.77 -11.65 1.03
C SER A 107 -3.71 -10.79 0.20
N LEU A 108 -3.20 -10.08 -0.80
CA LEU A 108 -4.03 -9.33 -1.74
C LEU A 108 -5.12 -10.21 -2.37
N ILE A 109 -4.78 -11.47 -2.67
CA ILE A 109 -5.70 -12.44 -3.26
C ILE A 109 -6.50 -13.16 -2.18
N LYS A 110 -5.83 -13.63 -1.12
CA LYS A 110 -6.43 -14.47 -0.09
C LYS A 110 -7.29 -13.70 0.91
N GLN A 111 -6.98 -12.44 1.16
CA GLN A 111 -7.66 -11.59 2.12
C GLN A 111 -8.07 -10.29 1.47
N SER A 112 -9.12 -10.33 0.65
CA SER A 112 -9.53 -9.21 -0.19
C SER A 112 -9.91 -7.95 0.60
N ARG A 113 -10.24 -8.07 1.89
CA ARG A 113 -10.64 -6.94 2.73
C ARG A 113 -9.48 -6.37 3.56
N LEU A 114 -8.33 -7.02 3.55
CA LEU A 114 -7.17 -6.53 4.27
C LEU A 114 -6.57 -5.33 3.54
N SER A 115 -6.43 -4.20 4.21
CA SER A 115 -5.97 -2.94 3.59
C SER A 115 -4.47 -2.71 3.66
N VAL A 116 -3.78 -3.42 4.54
CA VAL A 116 -2.32 -3.32 4.71
C VAL A 116 -1.76 -4.73 4.82
N MET A 117 -0.81 -5.07 3.97
CA MET A 117 -0.25 -6.41 3.95
C MET A 117 1.22 -6.40 3.54
N PRO A 118 2.01 -7.37 4.03
CA PRO A 118 3.38 -7.53 3.55
C PRO A 118 3.39 -8.14 2.15
N VAL A 119 4.47 -7.88 1.43
CA VAL A 119 4.75 -8.50 0.13
C VAL A 119 6.17 -9.06 0.22
N ASP A 120 6.32 -10.36 0.00
CA ASP A 120 7.63 -10.99 0.01
C ASP A 120 8.48 -10.46 -1.15
N PHE A 121 9.80 -10.50 -0.97
CA PHE A 121 10.74 -9.91 -1.91
C PHE A 121 10.62 -10.48 -3.33
N LYS A 122 10.42 -11.78 -3.43
CA LYS A 122 10.26 -12.45 -4.73
C LYS A 122 9.03 -11.93 -5.48
N SER A 123 7.90 -11.81 -4.77
CA SER A 123 6.65 -11.26 -5.34
C SER A 123 6.81 -9.79 -5.69
N TRP A 124 7.53 -9.03 -4.86
CA TRP A 124 7.84 -7.62 -5.14
C TRP A 124 8.52 -7.47 -6.49
N LYS A 125 9.56 -8.26 -6.74
CA LYS A 125 10.30 -8.23 -8.00
C LYS A 125 9.42 -8.54 -9.20
N ILE A 126 8.57 -9.56 -9.09
CA ILE A 126 7.66 -9.98 -10.17
C ILE A 126 6.71 -8.82 -10.51
N ILE A 127 6.06 -8.26 -9.49
CA ILE A 127 5.09 -7.18 -9.67
C ILE A 127 5.77 -5.92 -10.23
N TYR A 128 6.92 -5.57 -9.69
CA TYR A 128 7.67 -4.39 -10.14
C TYR A 128 8.01 -4.50 -11.63
N LYS A 129 8.46 -5.67 -12.06
CA LYS A 129 8.75 -5.94 -13.45
C LYS A 129 7.50 -5.81 -14.34
N MET A 130 6.34 -6.30 -13.86
CA MET A 130 5.07 -6.16 -14.57
C MET A 130 4.70 -4.68 -14.79
N GLY A 131 5.03 -3.82 -13.84
CA GLY A 131 4.73 -2.39 -13.91
C GLY A 131 5.69 -1.59 -14.78
N LYS A 132 6.77 -2.16 -15.22
CA LYS A 132 7.79 -1.49 -16.03
C LYS A 132 7.68 -1.74 -17.53
N VAL A 133 6.97 -2.74 -17.92
CA VAL A 133 6.88 -3.20 -19.32
C VAL A 133 6.00 -2.31 -20.19
#